data_174eafeecb1f17c749656beaf1ea8852
#
_entry.id   174eafeecb1f17c749656beaf1ea8852
#
_cell.length_a   1.000
_cell.length_b   1.000
_cell.length_c   1.000
_cell.angle_alpha   90.00
_cell.angle_beta   90.00
_cell.angle_gamma   90.00
#
_symmetry.space_group_name_H-M   'P 1'
#
loop_
_entity.id
_entity.type
_entity.pdbx_description
1 polymer ?
#
loop_
_entity_poly.entity_id
_entity_poly.type
_entity_poly.pdbx_seq_one_letter_code
_entity_poly.pdbx_strand_id
1 'polypeptide(L)'
;MTNKPPPPSPWLIQPEDDPDPSASFVDYLRWMREPSSVVDNSSKKRDNDSKLQLLQIAENRANYVQHLTKLNQRTRQITQARKGYLLKVTCPWRIRVGGDRGPESILLPAFDSLGMPYIPASTLRGVARHAAWQGIKSRSRQKFQLRSDRTPDAAETAAMREADHRVMAYFGALDAQQPQDRMAKVIFLDAYPIPQPDTPSGGLALDMANSLWSWDGDTLEYNPNPNLFFSLKQPTFLIGILPRVQGEQGAKICKQVAKWLMAGLSAGIGSQVNSGYGRLVKSNQAVDQLSLPQEFLRIRFIVEGQGIHGIKRLGNPFQPYKRNRETGDWERNRQGQLKLNDYSEAEFRPIAFKSMVRYWFRAFSLGVLPVERVKTWEARLWGAIDPKNYGWVKVDAVETPEEREKDHEQVGIFRMAYSPAAPLNHHCAIAKLMENLCWLAFRLGGVGQGARRPYYERNSNPRIRGSCLILPGEDGFCLLPATLSLFQSAFQHRLHQFDQALAELTAEPIDRRSILSVTQVSADQWAEAVDADCQIWGVSGTNGKRKPYALEILHEYFHQLNGRNSDAARNLCGGSGNDGDTIPSPIWIADFERYQVVTVFGSTHDPRREYLRRLQRESQESFRLV
;
A
#
# COMPACT_ATOMS: atom_id res chain seq x y z
N MET A 1 26.21 -7.27 39.55
CA MET A 1 25.57 -6.26 38.67
C MET A 1 24.97 -7.00 37.50
N THR A 2 23.66 -6.94 37.34
CA THR A 2 22.95 -7.70 36.30
C THR A 2 23.30 -7.11 34.93
N ASN A 3 23.91 -7.91 34.08
CA ASN A 3 24.30 -7.61 32.68
C ASN A 3 23.06 -7.46 31.76
N LYS A 4 22.00 -6.81 32.25
CA LYS A 4 20.84 -6.51 31.42
C LYS A 4 21.14 -5.24 30.61
N PRO A 5 20.91 -5.24 29.29
CA PRO A 5 21.00 -4.00 28.54
C PRO A 5 19.98 -3.01 29.09
N PRO A 6 20.28 -1.72 29.08
CA PRO A 6 19.27 -0.73 29.40
C PRO A 6 18.08 -0.90 28.46
N PRO A 7 16.84 -0.78 28.95
CA PRO A 7 15.68 -0.81 28.10
C PRO A 7 15.81 0.27 27.03
N PRO A 8 15.29 0.05 25.82
CA PRO A 8 15.21 1.12 24.83
C PRO A 8 14.35 2.26 25.41
N SER A 9 14.97 3.41 25.68
CA SER A 9 14.28 4.61 26.14
C SER A 9 13.52 5.25 24.97
N PRO A 10 12.36 5.84 25.18
CA PRO A 10 11.69 6.17 26.46
C PRO A 10 10.50 5.25 26.81
N TRP A 11 10.34 4.12 26.15
CA TRP A 11 9.06 3.41 26.09
C TRP A 11 8.92 2.25 27.06
N LEU A 12 10.04 1.72 27.57
CA LEU A 12 10.02 0.46 28.27
C LEU A 12 10.77 0.54 29.60
N ILE A 13 10.07 0.86 30.65
CA ILE A 13 10.33 0.23 31.94
C ILE A 13 9.53 -1.06 31.92
N GLN A 14 10.21 -2.19 32.02
CA GLN A 14 9.51 -3.47 32.23
C GLN A 14 9.11 -3.48 33.70
N PRO A 15 7.81 -3.40 34.03
CA PRO A 15 7.34 -3.56 35.41
C PRO A 15 7.71 -4.95 35.91
N GLU A 16 7.81 -5.11 37.21
CA GLU A 16 8.17 -6.37 37.84
C GLU A 16 7.14 -7.47 37.56
N ASP A 17 5.87 -7.08 37.45
CA ASP A 17 4.75 -8.02 37.19
C ASP A 17 4.23 -7.93 35.76
N ASP A 18 4.00 -9.07 35.14
CA ASP A 18 3.30 -9.18 33.85
C ASP A 18 1.83 -8.80 34.00
N PRO A 19 1.19 -8.14 33.01
CA PRO A 19 -0.25 -7.93 33.03
C PRO A 19 -1.00 -9.26 33.04
N ASP A 20 -2.24 -9.23 33.56
CA ASP A 20 -3.12 -10.39 33.49
C ASP A 20 -3.18 -10.93 32.04
N PRO A 21 -3.09 -12.25 31.83
CA PRO A 21 -3.14 -12.87 30.50
C PRO A 21 -4.41 -12.51 29.70
N SER A 22 -5.48 -12.05 30.36
CA SER A 22 -6.70 -11.59 29.72
C SER A 22 -6.70 -10.10 29.36
N ALA A 23 -5.63 -9.36 29.69
CA ALA A 23 -5.51 -7.95 29.41
C ALA A 23 -5.59 -7.65 27.90
N SER A 24 -6.22 -6.54 27.57
CA SER A 24 -6.34 -6.12 26.18
C SER A 24 -5.01 -5.59 25.62
N PHE A 25 -4.89 -5.55 24.29
CA PHE A 25 -3.71 -4.93 23.66
C PHE A 25 -3.53 -3.46 24.06
N VAL A 26 -4.61 -2.76 24.39
CA VAL A 26 -4.57 -1.37 24.87
C VAL A 26 -3.95 -1.28 26.25
N ASP A 27 -4.24 -2.25 27.13
CA ASP A 27 -3.66 -2.32 28.46
C ASP A 27 -2.17 -2.63 28.38
N TYR A 28 -1.76 -3.54 27.50
CA TYR A 28 -0.34 -3.78 27.23
C TYR A 28 0.38 -2.54 26.72
N LEU A 29 -0.24 -1.75 25.82
CA LEU A 29 0.33 -0.50 25.34
C LEU A 29 0.48 0.56 26.46
N ARG A 30 -0.39 0.55 27.45
CA ARG A 30 -0.33 1.46 28.60
C ARG A 30 0.66 1.00 29.66
N TRP A 31 0.69 -0.29 29.90
CA TRP A 31 1.51 -0.91 30.94
C TRP A 31 3.02 -0.75 30.73
N MET A 32 3.48 -0.80 29.51
CA MET A 32 4.91 -0.74 29.17
C MET A 32 5.42 0.68 28.95
N ARG A 33 4.82 1.66 29.58
CA ARG A 33 5.06 3.07 29.29
C ARG A 33 5.88 3.74 30.38
N GLU A 34 6.95 4.45 29.99
CA GLU A 34 7.65 5.36 30.86
C GLU A 34 6.85 6.67 31.06
N PRO A 35 6.81 7.25 32.29
CA PRO A 35 6.21 8.56 32.50
C PRO A 35 6.88 9.62 31.62
N SER A 36 6.10 10.50 31.05
CA SER A 36 6.47 11.49 30.02
C SER A 36 7.55 12.55 30.45
N SER A 37 8.12 12.43 31.62
CA SER A 37 9.13 13.36 32.16
C SER A 37 10.58 13.11 31.69
N VAL A 38 10.82 12.07 30.87
CA VAL A 38 12.17 11.63 30.44
C VAL A 38 12.34 11.61 28.94
N VAL A 39 11.64 12.44 28.19
CA VAL A 39 11.79 12.49 26.72
C VAL A 39 12.98 13.37 26.35
N ASP A 40 14.11 12.73 26.07
CA ASP A 40 15.23 13.35 25.38
C ASP A 40 15.00 13.28 23.86
N ASN A 41 15.00 14.44 23.21
CA ASN A 41 14.73 14.63 21.79
C ASN A 41 15.80 14.04 20.83
N SER A 42 16.83 13.40 21.33
CA SER A 42 17.99 12.93 20.52
C SER A 42 17.81 11.59 19.82
N SER A 43 16.60 10.97 19.81
CA SER A 43 16.53 9.57 19.40
C SER A 43 15.28 9.11 18.65
N LYS A 44 14.89 9.79 17.56
CA LYS A 44 13.81 9.29 16.65
C LYS A 44 13.98 7.81 16.23
N LYS A 45 15.22 7.33 16.12
CA LYS A 45 15.49 5.93 15.73
C LYS A 45 15.26 4.95 16.88
N ARG A 46 15.57 5.33 18.11
CA ARG A 46 15.30 4.51 19.31
C ARG A 46 13.80 4.39 19.56
N ASP A 47 13.05 5.44 19.27
CA ASP A 47 11.60 5.47 19.39
C ASP A 47 10.92 4.39 18.53
N ASN A 48 11.34 4.20 17.28
CA ASN A 48 10.79 3.18 16.39
C ASN A 48 11.11 1.75 16.85
N ASP A 49 12.30 1.50 17.37
CA ASP A 49 12.68 0.18 17.87
C ASP A 49 11.91 -0.18 19.14
N SER A 50 11.67 0.79 20.01
CA SER A 50 10.85 0.64 21.23
C SER A 50 9.38 0.44 20.89
N LYS A 51 8.86 1.19 19.92
CA LYS A 51 7.49 0.97 19.39
C LYS A 51 7.33 -0.43 18.83
N LEU A 52 8.31 -0.91 18.04
CA LEU A 52 8.28 -2.26 17.50
C LEU A 52 8.19 -3.32 18.59
N GLN A 53 9.00 -3.19 19.63
CA GLN A 53 9.01 -4.10 20.78
C GLN A 53 7.65 -4.12 21.47
N LEU A 54 7.13 -2.96 21.82
CA LEU A 54 5.85 -2.80 22.51
C LEU A 54 4.68 -3.38 21.70
N LEU A 55 4.59 -3.04 20.42
CA LEU A 55 3.53 -3.53 19.55
C LEU A 55 3.61 -5.05 19.35
N GLN A 56 4.82 -5.60 19.23
CA GLN A 56 4.99 -7.05 19.08
C GLN A 56 4.66 -7.81 20.37
N ILE A 57 4.95 -7.27 21.55
CA ILE A 57 4.53 -7.87 22.83
C ILE A 57 3.00 -7.86 22.92
N ALA A 58 2.36 -6.73 22.64
CA ALA A 58 0.90 -6.63 22.69
C ALA A 58 0.23 -7.58 21.69
N GLU A 59 0.78 -7.72 20.47
CA GLU A 59 0.31 -8.69 19.48
C GLU A 59 0.42 -10.14 19.96
N ASN A 60 1.60 -10.51 20.51
CA ASN A 60 1.85 -11.88 20.94
C ASN A 60 1.03 -12.31 22.18
N ARG A 61 0.64 -11.35 23.02
CA ARG A 61 -0.15 -11.59 24.23
C ARG A 61 -1.66 -11.49 24.00
N ALA A 62 -2.10 -10.88 22.90
CA ALA A 62 -3.52 -10.69 22.59
C ALA A 62 -4.24 -12.04 22.36
N ASN A 63 -4.97 -12.49 23.35
CA ASN A 63 -5.79 -13.72 23.27
C ASN A 63 -7.24 -13.42 23.67
N TYR A 64 -8.09 -13.21 22.69
CA TYR A 64 -9.47 -12.79 22.87
C TYR A 64 -10.48 -13.88 22.54
N VAL A 65 -10.06 -15.13 22.37
CA VAL A 65 -10.91 -16.25 21.92
C VAL A 65 -12.22 -16.33 22.70
N GLN A 66 -12.16 -16.32 24.02
CA GLN A 66 -13.34 -16.44 24.86
C GLN A 66 -14.31 -15.25 24.69
N HIS A 67 -13.79 -14.02 24.74
CA HIS A 67 -14.60 -12.81 24.61
C HIS A 67 -15.21 -12.70 23.22
N LEU A 68 -14.41 -12.83 22.17
CA LEU A 68 -14.88 -12.76 20.79
C LEU A 68 -15.88 -13.87 20.47
N THR A 69 -15.70 -15.07 21.01
CA THR A 69 -16.67 -16.17 20.86
C THR A 69 -18.02 -15.81 21.48
N LYS A 70 -18.02 -15.30 22.71
CA LYS A 70 -19.25 -14.87 23.40
C LYS A 70 -19.94 -13.72 22.66
N LEU A 71 -19.21 -12.73 22.18
CA LEU A 71 -19.73 -11.59 21.43
C LEU A 71 -20.34 -12.02 20.08
N ASN A 72 -19.68 -12.91 19.35
CA ASN A 72 -20.21 -13.46 18.11
C ASN A 72 -21.43 -14.37 18.35
N GLN A 73 -21.44 -15.15 19.42
CA GLN A 73 -22.61 -15.96 19.82
C GLN A 73 -23.81 -15.07 20.17
N ARG A 74 -23.59 -13.98 20.93
CA ARG A 74 -24.60 -12.97 21.23
C ARG A 74 -25.19 -12.36 19.95
N THR A 75 -24.32 -11.93 19.01
CA THR A 75 -24.75 -11.39 17.72
C THR A 75 -25.61 -12.40 16.96
N ARG A 76 -25.23 -13.67 16.93
CA ARG A 76 -26.01 -14.74 16.29
C ARG A 76 -27.37 -14.94 16.93
N GLN A 77 -27.41 -15.10 18.26
CA GLN A 77 -28.63 -15.34 18.99
C GLN A 77 -29.65 -14.19 18.87
N ILE A 78 -29.21 -12.95 19.06
CA ILE A 78 -30.06 -11.77 18.93
C ILE A 78 -30.61 -11.64 17.51
N THR A 79 -29.75 -11.86 16.51
CA THR A 79 -30.17 -11.73 15.11
C THR A 79 -31.18 -12.82 14.72
N GLN A 80 -30.96 -14.05 15.16
CA GLN A 80 -31.88 -15.15 14.91
C GLN A 80 -33.25 -14.95 15.65
N ALA A 81 -33.21 -14.57 16.91
CA ALA A 81 -34.43 -14.32 17.71
C ALA A 81 -35.31 -13.20 17.10
N ARG A 82 -34.67 -12.19 16.50
CA ARG A 82 -35.38 -11.08 15.84
C ARG A 82 -35.68 -11.34 14.36
N LYS A 83 -35.44 -12.55 13.83
CA LYS A 83 -35.58 -12.90 12.41
C LYS A 83 -34.84 -11.92 11.49
N GLY A 84 -33.66 -11.46 11.95
CA GLY A 84 -32.79 -10.57 11.22
C GLY A 84 -31.95 -11.28 10.18
N TYR A 85 -30.96 -10.58 9.63
CA TYR A 85 -30.05 -11.10 8.61
C TYR A 85 -28.63 -11.19 9.15
N LEU A 86 -28.01 -12.37 9.07
CA LEU A 86 -26.61 -12.62 9.40
C LEU A 86 -25.78 -12.61 8.12
N LEU A 87 -24.71 -11.83 8.13
CA LEU A 87 -23.74 -11.74 7.04
C LEU A 87 -22.34 -12.08 7.55
N LYS A 88 -21.71 -13.11 6.99
CA LYS A 88 -20.33 -13.47 7.27
C LYS A 88 -19.44 -12.96 6.14
N VAL A 89 -18.43 -12.13 6.49
CA VAL A 89 -17.51 -11.51 5.53
C VAL A 89 -16.06 -11.65 6.00
N THR A 90 -15.15 -11.78 5.04
CA THR A 90 -13.71 -11.90 5.30
C THR A 90 -12.97 -10.77 4.60
N CYS A 91 -11.98 -10.19 5.26
CA CYS A 91 -11.02 -9.29 4.64
C CYS A 91 -9.87 -10.14 4.06
N PRO A 92 -9.61 -10.08 2.75
CA PRO A 92 -8.57 -10.91 2.15
C PRO A 92 -7.15 -10.47 2.51
N TRP A 93 -6.98 -9.25 2.98
CA TRP A 93 -5.68 -8.74 3.39
C TRP A 93 -5.77 -8.03 4.76
N ARG A 94 -5.75 -6.72 4.83
CA ARG A 94 -5.76 -5.95 6.08
C ARG A 94 -6.88 -4.94 6.14
N ILE A 95 -7.36 -4.67 7.34
CA ILE A 95 -8.39 -3.67 7.59
C ILE A 95 -8.06 -2.88 8.85
N ARG A 96 -8.27 -1.57 8.79
CA ARG A 96 -8.27 -0.69 9.94
C ARG A 96 -9.45 0.26 9.84
N VAL A 97 -10.46 0.02 10.67
CA VAL A 97 -11.62 0.88 10.86
C VAL A 97 -11.39 1.68 12.14
N GLY A 98 -11.83 2.92 12.16
CA GLY A 98 -11.56 3.84 13.25
C GLY A 98 -10.37 4.76 12.93
N GLY A 99 -10.17 5.76 13.75
CA GLY A 99 -9.15 6.79 13.57
C GLY A 99 -8.51 7.22 14.88
N ASP A 100 -8.76 6.46 15.95
CA ASP A 100 -8.23 6.80 17.26
C ASP A 100 -6.71 6.65 17.24
N ARG A 101 -6.07 7.69 17.74
CA ARG A 101 -4.66 7.64 18.06
C ARG A 101 -4.58 7.23 19.51
N GLY A 102 -4.05 6.06 19.74
CA GLY A 102 -3.70 5.60 21.06
C GLY A 102 -2.57 6.43 21.67
N PRO A 103 -2.04 5.99 22.79
CA PRO A 103 -0.84 6.55 23.39
C PRO A 103 0.22 6.78 22.30
N GLU A 104 0.93 7.90 22.39
CA GLU A 104 2.06 8.25 21.52
C GLU A 104 1.73 8.29 20.01
N SER A 105 0.51 8.69 19.69
CA SER A 105 0.05 8.80 18.30
C SER A 105 0.09 7.48 17.50
N ILE A 106 0.17 6.32 18.15
CA ILE A 106 0.06 5.03 17.49
C ILE A 106 -1.35 4.88 16.94
N LEU A 107 -1.45 4.60 15.64
CA LEU A 107 -2.75 4.37 15.01
C LEU A 107 -3.27 2.98 15.39
N LEU A 108 -4.48 2.92 15.90
CA LEU A 108 -5.14 1.70 16.37
C LEU A 108 -6.39 1.40 15.54
N PRO A 109 -6.81 0.12 15.41
CA PRO A 109 -8.16 -0.20 14.97
C PRO A 109 -9.16 0.30 16.01
N ALA A 110 -10.42 0.50 15.64
CA ALA A 110 -11.49 0.74 16.60
C ALA A 110 -11.58 -0.42 17.59
N PHE A 111 -11.72 -0.11 18.86
CA PHE A 111 -11.87 -1.08 19.95
C PHE A 111 -12.97 -0.63 20.91
N ASP A 112 -13.62 -1.60 21.53
CA ASP A 112 -14.68 -1.35 22.53
C ASP A 112 -14.08 -1.04 23.91
N SER A 113 -14.95 -0.88 24.92
CA SER A 113 -14.54 -0.59 26.29
C SER A 113 -13.69 -1.69 26.95
N LEU A 114 -13.73 -2.89 26.42
CA LEU A 114 -12.90 -4.03 26.86
C LEU A 114 -11.63 -4.19 26.02
N GLY A 115 -11.37 -3.27 25.10
CA GLY A 115 -10.20 -3.33 24.21
C GLY A 115 -10.34 -4.36 23.08
N MET A 116 -11.55 -4.83 22.78
CA MET A 116 -11.77 -5.77 21.69
C MET A 116 -11.86 -5.02 20.36
N PRO A 117 -11.07 -5.40 19.34
CA PRO A 117 -11.16 -4.77 18.04
C PRO A 117 -12.50 -5.10 17.37
N TYR A 118 -13.13 -4.12 16.71
CA TYR A 118 -14.44 -4.30 16.09
C TYR A 118 -14.71 -3.31 14.95
N ILE A 119 -15.77 -3.56 14.21
CA ILE A 119 -16.35 -2.59 13.29
C ILE A 119 -17.60 -1.99 13.95
N PRO A 120 -17.62 -0.69 14.27
CA PRO A 120 -18.78 -0.06 14.89
C PRO A 120 -20.05 -0.17 14.04
N ALA A 121 -21.18 -0.40 14.67
CA ALA A 121 -22.51 -0.44 14.03
C ALA A 121 -22.79 0.85 13.23
N SER A 122 -22.35 1.99 13.73
CA SER A 122 -22.45 3.29 13.05
C SER A 122 -21.69 3.31 11.71
N THR A 123 -20.51 2.70 11.66
CA THR A 123 -19.73 2.55 10.42
C THR A 123 -20.47 1.66 9.42
N LEU A 124 -20.96 0.50 9.86
CA LEU A 124 -21.73 -0.41 8.99
C LEU A 124 -22.99 0.25 8.43
N ARG A 125 -23.71 0.99 9.28
CA ARG A 125 -24.86 1.79 8.85
C ARG A 125 -24.51 2.85 7.82
N GLY A 126 -23.44 3.60 8.06
CA GLY A 126 -22.94 4.63 7.14
C GLY A 126 -22.57 4.06 5.78
N VAL A 127 -21.84 2.94 5.76
CA VAL A 127 -21.46 2.21 4.56
C VAL A 127 -22.67 1.72 3.76
N ALA A 128 -23.62 1.08 4.43
CA ALA A 128 -24.84 0.59 3.79
C ALA A 128 -25.69 1.73 3.22
N ARG A 129 -25.84 2.83 3.99
CA ARG A 129 -26.56 4.05 3.57
C ARG A 129 -25.91 4.68 2.34
N HIS A 130 -24.59 4.85 2.34
CA HIS A 130 -23.86 5.43 1.22
C HIS A 130 -23.97 4.57 -0.04
N ALA A 131 -23.78 3.25 0.08
CA ALA A 131 -23.93 2.33 -1.04
C ALA A 131 -25.36 2.30 -1.60
N ALA A 132 -26.38 2.38 -0.74
CA ALA A 132 -27.78 2.51 -1.14
C ALA A 132 -27.99 3.79 -1.94
N TRP A 133 -27.50 4.93 -1.43
CA TRP A 133 -27.61 6.24 -2.07
C TRP A 133 -26.99 6.26 -3.46
N GLN A 134 -25.75 5.81 -3.57
CA GLN A 134 -25.03 5.72 -4.85
C GLN A 134 -25.76 4.82 -5.85
N GLY A 135 -26.20 3.65 -5.44
CA GLY A 135 -26.90 2.71 -6.30
C GLY A 135 -28.28 3.18 -6.75
N ILE A 136 -29.01 3.94 -5.91
CA ILE A 136 -30.31 4.53 -6.26
C ILE A 136 -30.09 5.74 -7.18
N LYS A 137 -29.17 6.63 -6.83
CA LYS A 137 -28.81 7.80 -7.64
C LYS A 137 -28.43 7.41 -9.06
N SER A 138 -27.53 6.45 -9.22
CA SER A 138 -27.07 5.98 -10.53
C SER A 138 -28.23 5.46 -11.41
N ARG A 139 -29.11 4.61 -10.85
CA ARG A 139 -30.29 4.11 -11.57
C ARG A 139 -31.31 5.22 -11.90
N SER A 140 -31.54 6.12 -10.98
CA SER A 140 -32.46 7.24 -11.18
C SER A 140 -31.94 8.23 -12.22
N ARG A 141 -30.63 8.53 -12.21
CA ARG A 141 -29.98 9.34 -13.22
C ARG A 141 -30.17 8.75 -14.63
N GLN A 142 -29.89 7.46 -14.79
CA GLN A 142 -30.08 6.77 -16.07
C GLN A 142 -31.54 6.86 -16.54
N LYS A 143 -32.49 6.67 -15.62
CA LYS A 143 -33.93 6.81 -15.89
C LYS A 143 -34.31 8.24 -16.29
N PHE A 144 -33.74 9.25 -15.64
CA PHE A 144 -34.06 10.66 -15.93
C PHE A 144 -33.36 11.19 -17.18
N GLN A 145 -32.17 10.69 -17.53
CA GLN A 145 -31.49 11.03 -18.78
C GLN A 145 -32.20 10.47 -20.03
N LEU A 146 -32.94 9.38 -19.90
CA LEU A 146 -33.76 8.84 -20.99
C LEU A 146 -35.03 9.68 -21.28
N ARG A 147 -35.34 10.67 -20.45
CA ARG A 147 -36.43 11.62 -20.68
C ARG A 147 -35.90 12.85 -21.41
N SER A 148 -36.37 13.08 -22.61
CA SER A 148 -35.91 14.11 -23.53
C SER A 148 -36.16 15.57 -23.07
N ASP A 149 -36.87 15.76 -21.97
CA ASP A 149 -37.28 17.06 -21.41
C ASP A 149 -36.32 17.62 -20.35
N ARG A 150 -35.24 16.94 -20.01
CA ARG A 150 -34.31 17.34 -18.91
C ARG A 150 -32.90 17.57 -19.39
N THR A 151 -32.31 18.67 -18.90
CA THR A 151 -30.87 18.90 -19.02
C THR A 151 -30.09 17.90 -18.15
N PRO A 152 -28.82 17.59 -18.46
CA PRO A 152 -27.99 16.68 -17.64
C PRO A 152 -27.92 17.05 -16.16
N ASP A 153 -27.85 18.36 -15.84
CA ASP A 153 -27.77 18.86 -14.47
C ASP A 153 -29.12 18.73 -13.74
N ALA A 154 -30.22 18.94 -14.44
CA ALA A 154 -31.56 18.75 -13.88
C ALA A 154 -31.84 17.24 -13.60
N ALA A 155 -31.37 16.35 -14.47
CA ALA A 155 -31.46 14.91 -14.27
C ALA A 155 -30.60 14.46 -13.07
N GLU A 156 -29.40 14.99 -12.89
CA GLU A 156 -28.52 14.72 -11.77
C GLU A 156 -29.16 15.17 -10.45
N THR A 157 -29.65 16.40 -10.39
CA THR A 157 -30.33 16.95 -9.20
C THR A 157 -31.58 16.14 -8.82
N ALA A 158 -32.37 15.74 -9.81
CA ALA A 158 -33.55 14.90 -9.57
C ALA A 158 -33.16 13.50 -9.05
N ALA A 159 -32.08 12.92 -9.58
CA ALA A 159 -31.57 11.62 -9.13
C ALA A 159 -31.05 11.68 -7.69
N MET A 160 -30.40 12.77 -7.28
CA MET A 160 -29.95 12.98 -5.90
C MET A 160 -31.15 13.07 -4.93
N ARG A 161 -32.16 13.86 -5.25
CA ARG A 161 -33.37 13.99 -4.42
C ARG A 161 -34.10 12.65 -4.26
N GLU A 162 -34.23 11.89 -5.33
CA GLU A 162 -34.84 10.56 -5.30
C GLU A 162 -34.03 9.59 -4.43
N ALA A 163 -32.69 9.64 -4.51
CA ALA A 163 -31.81 8.82 -3.68
C ALA A 163 -31.95 9.20 -2.20
N ASP A 164 -31.95 10.48 -1.86
CA ASP A 164 -32.15 10.98 -0.49
C ASP A 164 -33.49 10.49 0.09
N HIS A 165 -34.57 10.68 -0.62
CA HIS A 165 -35.90 10.27 -0.19
C HIS A 165 -35.99 8.75 0.07
N ARG A 166 -35.48 7.93 -0.85
CA ARG A 166 -35.51 6.47 -0.68
C ARG A 166 -34.59 5.96 0.42
N VAL A 167 -33.45 6.58 0.62
CA VAL A 167 -32.52 6.23 1.69
C VAL A 167 -33.10 6.56 3.06
N MET A 168 -33.77 7.74 3.20
CA MET A 168 -34.48 8.11 4.43
C MET A 168 -35.49 7.03 4.86
N ALA A 169 -36.22 6.47 3.91
CA ALA A 169 -37.24 5.43 4.20
C ALA A 169 -36.63 4.14 4.83
N TYR A 170 -35.35 3.86 4.69
CA TYR A 170 -34.68 2.70 5.28
C TYR A 170 -33.83 3.05 6.51
N PHE A 171 -33.09 4.15 6.44
CA PHE A 171 -32.06 4.50 7.43
C PHE A 171 -32.49 5.62 8.39
N GLY A 172 -33.64 6.24 8.13
CA GLY A 172 -34.15 7.36 8.89
C GLY A 172 -33.37 8.66 8.67
N ALA A 173 -34.04 9.79 8.94
CA ALA A 173 -33.41 11.12 8.99
C ALA A 173 -34.17 11.99 9.99
N LEU A 174 -33.46 12.78 10.79
CA LEU A 174 -34.06 13.63 11.83
C LEU A 174 -34.95 14.72 11.25
N ASP A 175 -34.62 15.21 10.07
CA ASP A 175 -35.28 16.24 9.29
C ASP A 175 -36.37 15.70 8.34
N ALA A 176 -36.65 14.39 8.40
CA ALA A 176 -37.68 13.79 7.56
C ALA A 176 -39.05 14.40 7.83
N GLN A 177 -39.76 14.81 6.76
CA GLN A 177 -41.09 15.40 6.82
C GLN A 177 -42.13 14.42 7.40
N GLN A 178 -42.01 13.14 7.00
CA GLN A 178 -42.89 12.08 7.48
C GLN A 178 -42.35 11.49 8.81
N PRO A 179 -43.12 11.46 9.89
CA PRO A 179 -42.69 10.93 11.19
C PRO A 179 -42.14 9.51 11.12
N GLN A 180 -42.70 8.67 10.25
CA GLN A 180 -42.30 7.28 10.05
C GLN A 180 -40.90 7.13 9.41
N ASP A 181 -40.41 8.15 8.74
CA ASP A 181 -39.11 8.16 8.07
C ASP A 181 -38.00 8.82 8.94
N ARG A 182 -38.35 9.30 10.14
CA ARG A 182 -37.38 9.78 11.13
C ARG A 182 -36.60 8.64 11.77
N MET A 183 -37.23 7.46 11.91
CA MET A 183 -36.62 6.31 12.55
C MET A 183 -36.16 5.27 11.51
N ALA A 184 -34.92 4.77 11.65
CA ALA A 184 -34.41 3.70 10.80
C ALA A 184 -35.27 2.42 10.93
N LYS A 185 -35.51 1.71 9.84
CA LYS A 185 -36.23 0.42 9.81
C LYS A 185 -35.34 -0.76 10.16
N VAL A 186 -34.04 -0.55 10.30
CA VAL A 186 -33.06 -1.58 10.67
C VAL A 186 -32.13 -1.10 11.78
N ILE A 187 -31.61 -2.05 12.54
CA ILE A 187 -30.57 -1.85 13.55
C ILE A 187 -29.36 -2.68 13.14
N PHE A 188 -28.20 -2.08 13.12
CA PHE A 188 -26.92 -2.78 12.97
C PHE A 188 -26.37 -3.12 14.35
N LEU A 189 -25.77 -4.29 14.47
CA LEU A 189 -24.98 -4.65 15.64
C LEU A 189 -23.49 -4.36 15.34
N ASP A 190 -22.73 -4.10 16.39
CA ASP A 190 -21.27 -4.06 16.30
C ASP A 190 -20.75 -5.40 15.81
N ALA A 191 -19.80 -5.38 14.87
CA ALA A 191 -19.26 -6.59 14.29
C ALA A 191 -17.87 -6.87 14.85
N TYR A 192 -17.76 -7.99 15.53
CA TYR A 192 -16.51 -8.48 16.09
C TYR A 192 -15.88 -9.53 15.18
N PRO A 193 -14.53 -9.58 15.11
CA PRO A 193 -13.86 -10.64 14.36
C PRO A 193 -14.18 -12.01 14.99
N ILE A 194 -14.26 -13.02 14.13
CA ILE A 194 -14.39 -14.42 14.56
C ILE A 194 -12.99 -14.94 14.87
N PRO A 195 -12.68 -15.35 16.12
CA PRO A 195 -11.37 -15.87 16.44
C PRO A 195 -11.14 -17.21 15.73
N GLN A 196 -9.90 -17.44 15.30
CA GLN A 196 -9.46 -18.70 14.71
C GLN A 196 -8.30 -19.26 15.54
N PRO A 197 -7.97 -20.56 15.46
CA PRO A 197 -6.88 -21.15 16.26
C PRO A 197 -5.53 -20.44 16.06
N ASP A 198 -5.23 -20.04 14.85
CA ASP A 198 -4.01 -19.32 14.44
C ASP A 198 -4.08 -17.81 14.65
N THR A 199 -5.27 -17.26 14.89
CA THR A 199 -5.50 -15.85 15.14
C THR A 199 -6.39 -15.59 16.38
N PRO A 200 -5.88 -15.91 17.59
CA PRO A 200 -6.64 -15.82 18.84
C PRO A 200 -7.09 -14.38 19.17
N SER A 201 -6.41 -13.39 18.63
CA SER A 201 -6.73 -11.96 18.75
C SER A 201 -7.80 -11.47 17.76
N GLY A 202 -8.34 -12.37 16.91
CA GLY A 202 -9.25 -11.99 15.83
C GLY A 202 -8.56 -11.29 14.65
N GLY A 203 -7.23 -11.50 14.52
CA GLY A 203 -6.42 -10.95 13.44
C GLY A 203 -5.67 -9.66 13.79
N LEU A 204 -5.66 -9.21 15.06
CA LEU A 204 -4.84 -8.07 15.46
C LEU A 204 -3.38 -8.33 15.10
N ALA A 205 -2.77 -7.45 14.34
CA ALA A 205 -1.42 -7.63 13.86
C ALA A 205 -0.67 -6.31 13.70
N LEU A 206 0.63 -6.36 13.98
CA LEU A 206 1.56 -5.28 13.69
C LEU A 206 1.50 -4.95 12.20
N ASP A 207 1.49 -3.67 11.92
CA ASP A 207 1.45 -3.13 10.56
C ASP A 207 2.41 -1.95 10.43
N MET A 208 2.75 -1.61 9.19
CA MET A 208 3.61 -0.46 8.92
C MET A 208 3.16 0.29 7.67
N ALA A 209 3.27 1.60 7.71
CA ALA A 209 3.13 2.45 6.55
C ALA A 209 4.42 3.22 6.32
N ASN A 210 4.83 3.28 5.07
CA ASN A 210 5.98 4.06 4.66
C ASN A 210 5.60 4.92 3.46
N SER A 211 5.80 6.23 3.58
CA SER A 211 5.78 7.15 2.47
C SER A 211 7.23 7.48 2.12
N LEU A 212 7.85 6.63 1.27
CA LEU A 212 9.26 6.78 0.89
C LEU A 212 9.58 8.16 0.32
N TRP A 213 8.60 8.74 -0.40
CA TRP A 213 8.72 10.04 -1.02
C TRP A 213 7.53 10.90 -0.65
N SER A 214 7.78 12.06 -0.10
CA SER A 214 6.77 13.09 0.18
C SER A 214 7.21 14.43 -0.38
N TRP A 215 6.22 15.24 -0.74
CA TRP A 215 6.49 16.62 -1.11
C TRP A 215 6.74 17.45 0.16
N ASP A 216 7.84 18.19 0.16
CA ASP A 216 8.13 19.27 1.09
C ASP A 216 8.31 20.57 0.27
N GLY A 217 7.30 21.44 0.30
CA GLY A 217 7.22 22.52 -0.68
C GLY A 217 7.27 21.96 -2.11
N ASP A 218 8.22 22.40 -2.93
CA ASP A 218 8.43 21.96 -4.32
C ASP A 218 9.53 20.89 -4.46
N THR A 219 10.08 20.46 -3.36
CA THR A 219 11.10 19.42 -3.30
C THR A 219 10.51 18.07 -2.89
N LEU A 220 11.21 16.99 -3.24
CA LEU A 220 10.87 15.64 -2.82
C LEU A 220 11.79 15.19 -1.71
N GLU A 221 11.23 14.93 -0.55
CA GLU A 221 11.94 14.36 0.59
C GLU A 221 11.87 12.84 0.55
N TYR A 222 13.03 12.20 0.72
CA TYR A 222 13.15 10.75 0.88
C TYR A 222 13.16 10.37 2.35
N ASN A 223 12.10 9.69 2.80
CA ASN A 223 11.99 9.21 4.18
C ASN A 223 11.80 7.70 4.21
N PRO A 224 12.86 6.91 4.44
CA PRO A 224 12.77 5.46 4.51
C PRO A 224 12.23 4.92 5.85
N ASN A 225 11.90 5.80 6.82
CA ASN A 225 11.47 5.38 8.14
C ASN A 225 9.99 4.95 8.14
N PRO A 226 9.67 3.67 8.41
CA PRO A 226 8.31 3.20 8.48
C PRO A 226 7.62 3.69 9.76
N ASN A 227 6.34 4.03 9.65
CA ASN A 227 5.48 4.31 10.78
C ASN A 227 4.77 3.03 11.20
N LEU A 228 4.97 2.57 12.43
CA LEU A 228 4.41 1.35 12.98
C LEU A 228 3.04 1.60 13.60
N PHE A 229 2.09 0.66 13.40
CA PHE A 229 0.73 0.74 13.94
C PHE A 229 0.07 -0.64 14.00
N PHE A 230 -1.18 -0.72 14.48
CA PHE A 230 -1.98 -1.93 14.44
C PHE A 230 -3.05 -1.89 13.34
N SER A 231 -3.26 -3.04 12.71
CA SER A 231 -4.41 -3.34 11.86
C SER A 231 -4.94 -4.75 12.17
N LEU A 232 -6.02 -5.15 11.52
CA LEU A 232 -6.49 -6.54 11.53
C LEU A 232 -6.07 -7.22 10.23
N LYS A 233 -5.31 -8.31 10.33
CA LYS A 233 -4.84 -9.13 9.20
C LYS A 233 -5.83 -10.26 8.96
N GLN A 234 -6.39 -10.33 7.77
CA GLN A 234 -7.32 -11.36 7.29
C GLN A 234 -8.49 -11.69 8.24
N PRO A 235 -9.09 -10.70 8.93
CA PRO A 235 -10.17 -10.98 9.85
C PRO A 235 -11.43 -11.44 9.13
N THR A 236 -12.19 -12.33 9.79
CA THR A 236 -13.54 -12.69 9.40
C THR A 236 -14.53 -12.11 10.40
N PHE A 237 -15.56 -11.41 9.93
CA PHE A 237 -16.58 -10.78 10.77
C PHE A 237 -17.94 -11.42 10.61
N LEU A 238 -18.70 -11.48 11.72
CA LEU A 238 -20.11 -11.79 11.72
C LEU A 238 -20.90 -10.49 11.95
N ILE A 239 -21.71 -10.09 10.97
CA ILE A 239 -22.50 -8.86 11.00
C ILE A 239 -23.97 -9.21 11.19
N GLY A 240 -24.59 -8.64 12.21
CA GLY A 240 -26.03 -8.77 12.48
C GLY A 240 -26.80 -7.52 12.04
N ILE A 241 -27.88 -7.71 11.28
CA ILE A 241 -28.83 -6.68 10.88
C ILE A 241 -30.20 -7.08 11.38
N LEU A 242 -30.79 -6.28 12.26
CA LEU A 242 -32.09 -6.55 12.89
C LEU A 242 -33.19 -5.71 12.24
N PRO A 243 -34.39 -6.26 12.02
CA PRO A 243 -35.53 -5.47 11.59
C PRO A 243 -36.16 -4.73 12.79
N ARG A 244 -36.60 -3.51 12.57
CA ARG A 244 -37.54 -2.81 13.48
C ARG A 244 -38.99 -3.08 13.09
N VAL A 245 -39.23 -3.43 11.83
CA VAL A 245 -40.55 -3.84 11.32
C VAL A 245 -40.69 -5.34 11.48
N GLN A 246 -41.80 -5.80 12.02
CA GLN A 246 -42.05 -7.23 12.23
C GLN A 246 -42.51 -7.95 10.96
N GLY A 247 -42.44 -9.27 10.98
CA GLY A 247 -42.96 -10.14 9.93
C GLY A 247 -42.07 -10.19 8.66
N GLU A 248 -42.66 -10.64 7.58
CA GLU A 248 -41.97 -10.89 6.30
C GLU A 248 -41.39 -9.60 5.68
N GLN A 249 -42.08 -8.47 5.89
CA GLN A 249 -41.61 -7.17 5.42
C GLN A 249 -40.27 -6.79 6.07
N GLY A 250 -40.12 -7.05 7.37
CA GLY A 250 -38.86 -6.79 8.08
C GLY A 250 -37.68 -7.62 7.51
N ALA A 251 -37.94 -8.90 7.23
CA ALA A 251 -36.93 -9.77 6.62
C ALA A 251 -36.51 -9.29 5.21
N LYS A 252 -37.50 -8.86 4.40
CA LYS A 252 -37.22 -8.28 3.06
C LYS A 252 -36.36 -6.99 3.15
N ILE A 253 -36.67 -6.12 4.11
CA ILE A 253 -35.89 -4.91 4.38
C ILE A 253 -34.45 -5.26 4.77
N CYS A 254 -34.24 -6.16 5.73
CA CYS A 254 -32.92 -6.60 6.15
C CYS A 254 -32.10 -7.19 4.98
N LYS A 255 -32.72 -8.04 4.16
CA LYS A 255 -32.07 -8.62 2.96
C LYS A 255 -31.65 -7.55 1.94
N GLN A 256 -32.48 -6.52 1.74
CA GLN A 256 -32.16 -5.41 0.85
C GLN A 256 -31.00 -4.56 1.40
N VAL A 257 -31.04 -4.24 2.70
CA VAL A 257 -29.97 -3.49 3.38
C VAL A 257 -28.66 -4.29 3.38
N ALA A 258 -28.70 -5.61 3.56
CA ALA A 258 -27.54 -6.49 3.47
C ALA A 258 -26.90 -6.47 2.07
N LYS A 259 -27.69 -6.36 1.00
CA LYS A 259 -27.15 -6.20 -0.36
C LYS A 259 -26.39 -4.88 -0.53
N TRP A 260 -26.93 -3.78 -0.02
CA TRP A 260 -26.24 -2.48 -0.05
C TRP A 260 -25.00 -2.48 0.83
N LEU A 261 -25.10 -3.06 2.03
CA LEU A 261 -23.95 -3.22 2.90
C LEU A 261 -22.83 -3.99 2.18
N MET A 262 -23.16 -5.13 1.56
CA MET A 262 -22.17 -5.95 0.85
C MET A 262 -21.51 -5.18 -0.30
N ALA A 263 -22.28 -4.39 -1.06
CA ALA A 263 -21.73 -3.53 -2.10
C ALA A 263 -20.73 -2.50 -1.55
N GLY A 264 -21.06 -1.86 -0.42
CA GLY A 264 -20.18 -0.92 0.24
C GLY A 264 -18.93 -1.59 0.83
N LEU A 265 -19.08 -2.75 1.47
CA LEU A 265 -17.97 -3.53 2.02
C LEU A 265 -17.00 -4.01 0.94
N SER A 266 -17.52 -4.42 -0.22
CA SER A 266 -16.69 -4.82 -1.37
C SER A 266 -15.93 -3.64 -1.99
N ALA A 267 -16.46 -2.42 -1.86
CA ALA A 267 -15.74 -1.21 -2.25
C ALA A 267 -14.62 -0.83 -1.26
N GLY A 268 -14.69 -1.32 -0.03
CA GLY A 268 -13.71 -1.09 1.04
C GLY A 268 -14.18 -0.06 2.08
N ILE A 269 -13.76 -0.27 3.32
CA ILE A 269 -14.08 0.58 4.48
C ILE A 269 -12.84 0.88 5.32
N GLY A 270 -12.89 1.96 6.07
CA GLY A 270 -11.80 2.38 6.95
C GLY A 270 -10.74 3.19 6.26
N SER A 271 -9.49 3.06 6.69
CA SER A 271 -8.36 3.82 6.17
C SER A 271 -7.67 3.10 5.01
N GLN A 272 -7.00 3.86 4.14
CA GLN A 272 -6.17 3.38 3.03
C GLN A 272 -6.90 2.48 2.01
N VAL A 273 -8.21 2.66 1.84
CA VAL A 273 -9.05 1.87 0.92
C VAL A 273 -8.52 1.88 -0.52
N ASN A 274 -7.97 3.02 -0.98
CA ASN A 274 -7.38 3.13 -2.31
C ASN A 274 -6.00 2.45 -2.44
N SER A 275 -5.58 1.71 -1.41
CA SER A 275 -4.31 0.98 -1.36
C SER A 275 -4.52 -0.49 -0.97
N GLY A 276 -5.74 -1.01 -1.18
CA GLY A 276 -6.09 -2.41 -0.93
C GLY A 276 -6.58 -2.74 0.48
N TYR A 277 -6.57 -1.78 1.42
CA TYR A 277 -7.11 -2.01 2.77
C TYR A 277 -8.63 -2.06 2.79
N GLY A 278 -9.17 -2.77 3.78
CA GLY A 278 -10.57 -2.68 4.20
C GLY A 278 -11.60 -3.26 3.23
N ARG A 279 -11.18 -3.98 2.21
CA ARG A 279 -12.09 -4.71 1.33
C ARG A 279 -12.62 -5.95 2.07
N LEU A 280 -13.93 -6.10 2.10
CA LEU A 280 -14.58 -7.26 2.70
C LEU A 280 -15.38 -8.00 1.64
N VAL A 281 -15.22 -9.31 1.59
CA VAL A 281 -15.88 -10.21 0.64
C VAL A 281 -16.69 -11.27 1.40
N LYS A 282 -17.63 -11.92 0.75
CA LYS A 282 -18.32 -13.07 1.38
C LYS A 282 -17.32 -14.19 1.63
N SER A 283 -17.35 -14.79 2.80
CA SER A 283 -16.36 -15.78 3.24
C SER A 283 -16.21 -17.02 2.34
N ASN A 284 -17.17 -17.28 1.44
CA ASN A 284 -17.14 -18.45 0.55
C ASN A 284 -16.78 -18.09 -0.90
N GLN A 285 -16.28 -16.88 -1.14
CA GLN A 285 -15.88 -16.45 -2.50
C GLN A 285 -14.38 -16.45 -2.64
N ALA A 286 -13.88 -17.10 -3.67
CA ALA A 286 -12.49 -17.03 -4.07
C ALA A 286 -12.14 -15.59 -4.50
N VAL A 287 -11.10 -15.04 -3.89
CA VAL A 287 -10.78 -13.59 -3.99
C VAL A 287 -10.21 -13.21 -5.34
N ASP A 288 -9.53 -14.13 -5.99
CA ASP A 288 -8.97 -14.02 -7.34
C ASP A 288 -10.06 -13.85 -8.42
N GLN A 289 -11.23 -14.51 -8.21
CA GLN A 289 -12.38 -14.45 -9.12
C GLN A 289 -13.21 -13.18 -8.98
N LEU A 290 -13.02 -12.42 -7.90
CA LEU A 290 -13.80 -11.22 -7.65
C LEU A 290 -13.23 -10.03 -8.41
N SER A 291 -14.03 -9.41 -9.28
CA SER A 291 -13.71 -8.10 -9.85
C SER A 291 -13.90 -6.97 -8.83
N LEU A 292 -13.16 -5.89 -8.99
CA LEU A 292 -13.44 -4.65 -8.30
C LEU A 292 -14.63 -3.92 -8.94
N PRO A 293 -15.44 -3.21 -8.17
CA PRO A 293 -16.39 -2.28 -8.77
C PRO A 293 -15.65 -1.28 -9.67
N GLN A 294 -16.12 -1.14 -10.91
CA GLN A 294 -15.52 -0.24 -11.92
C GLN A 294 -14.04 -0.55 -12.24
N GLU A 295 -13.67 -1.81 -12.23
CA GLU A 295 -12.34 -2.28 -12.63
C GLU A 295 -12.08 -1.97 -14.12
N PHE A 296 -10.91 -1.42 -14.44
CA PHE A 296 -10.51 -1.11 -15.81
C PHE A 296 -9.17 -1.75 -16.20
N LEU A 297 -8.40 -2.29 -15.24
CA LEU A 297 -7.16 -2.99 -15.49
C LEU A 297 -7.01 -4.18 -14.55
N ARG A 298 -6.60 -5.33 -15.09
CA ARG A 298 -6.31 -6.58 -14.38
C ARG A 298 -5.10 -7.25 -15.00
N ILE A 299 -4.10 -7.57 -14.18
CA ILE A 299 -2.83 -8.14 -14.63
C ILE A 299 -2.42 -9.23 -13.64
N ARG A 300 -2.07 -10.41 -14.12
CA ARG A 300 -1.36 -11.43 -13.34
C ARG A 300 0.10 -11.03 -13.22
N PHE A 301 0.72 -11.35 -12.10
CA PHE A 301 2.13 -11.08 -11.86
C PHE A 301 2.78 -12.19 -11.05
N ILE A 302 4.09 -12.31 -11.23
CA ILE A 302 5.01 -13.05 -10.37
C ILE A 302 6.11 -12.07 -9.96
N VAL A 303 6.35 -11.93 -8.66
CA VAL A 303 7.48 -11.18 -8.11
C VAL A 303 8.47 -12.16 -7.54
N GLU A 304 9.66 -12.23 -8.13
CA GLU A 304 10.78 -12.99 -7.60
C GLU A 304 11.74 -12.08 -6.83
N GLY A 305 12.33 -12.57 -5.74
CA GLY A 305 13.41 -11.89 -5.04
C GLY A 305 13.14 -11.64 -3.56
N GLN A 306 13.49 -10.44 -3.06
CA GLN A 306 13.36 -10.09 -1.64
C GLN A 306 11.91 -9.93 -1.16
N GLY A 307 10.95 -10.04 -2.07
CA GLY A 307 9.52 -9.96 -1.79
C GLY A 307 9.00 -8.54 -1.57
N ILE A 308 7.68 -8.46 -1.52
CA ILE A 308 6.98 -7.19 -1.29
C ILE A 308 6.95 -6.94 0.21
N HIS A 309 7.95 -6.26 0.72
CA HIS A 309 8.15 -5.85 2.11
C HIS A 309 8.27 -6.96 3.16
N GLY A 310 9.37 -6.91 3.90
CA GLY A 310 9.43 -7.53 5.20
C GLY A 310 8.90 -6.58 6.27
N ILE A 311 7.98 -7.03 7.10
CA ILE A 311 7.75 -6.40 8.38
C ILE A 311 8.95 -6.73 9.25
N LYS A 312 9.56 -5.70 9.84
CA LYS A 312 10.61 -5.89 10.83
C LYS A 312 10.01 -6.56 12.07
N ARG A 313 10.59 -7.67 12.49
CA ARG A 313 10.19 -8.43 13.68
C ARG A 313 11.39 -8.62 14.58
N LEU A 314 11.16 -8.66 15.88
CA LEU A 314 12.15 -9.09 16.87
C LEU A 314 12.05 -10.59 17.07
N GLY A 315 13.18 -11.29 17.13
CA GLY A 315 13.20 -12.73 17.39
C GLY A 315 12.62 -13.08 18.76
N ASN A 316 12.94 -12.26 19.77
CA ASN A 316 12.28 -12.25 21.08
C ASN A 316 12.05 -10.80 21.51
N PRO A 317 10.79 -10.34 21.58
CA PRO A 317 10.51 -8.98 21.98
C PRO A 317 10.83 -8.67 23.45
N PHE A 318 10.93 -9.69 24.33
CA PHE A 318 11.37 -9.53 25.72
C PHE A 318 12.91 -9.47 25.85
N GLN A 319 13.64 -9.93 24.83
CA GLN A 319 15.10 -9.87 24.76
C GLN A 319 15.52 -9.39 23.36
N PRO A 320 15.29 -8.10 23.05
CA PRO A 320 15.37 -7.59 21.69
C PRO A 320 16.79 -7.51 21.13
N TYR A 321 17.82 -7.61 21.97
CA TYR A 321 19.20 -7.43 21.55
C TYR A 321 19.93 -8.74 21.26
N LYS A 322 20.88 -8.71 20.33
CA LYS A 322 21.75 -9.84 20.01
C LYS A 322 22.84 -10.01 21.05
N ARG A 323 23.08 -11.27 21.44
CA ARG A 323 24.26 -11.68 22.21
C ARG A 323 25.24 -12.38 21.30
N ASN A 324 26.51 -12.10 21.47
CA ASN A 324 27.58 -12.90 20.90
C ASN A 324 27.53 -14.31 21.54
N ARG A 325 27.46 -15.34 20.71
CA ARG A 325 27.33 -16.72 21.20
C ARG A 325 28.59 -17.25 21.91
N GLU A 326 29.77 -16.67 21.59
CA GLU A 326 31.06 -17.11 22.13
C GLU A 326 31.42 -16.38 23.42
N THR A 327 31.22 -15.05 23.49
CA THR A 327 31.59 -14.23 24.66
C THR A 327 30.45 -14.00 25.63
N GLY A 328 29.21 -14.21 25.21
CA GLY A 328 28.02 -13.88 26.00
C GLY A 328 27.69 -12.36 26.05
N ASP A 329 28.53 -11.53 25.47
CA ASP A 329 28.38 -10.09 25.49
C ASP A 329 27.33 -9.59 24.49
N TRP A 330 26.82 -8.37 24.72
CA TRP A 330 25.88 -7.75 23.81
C TRP A 330 26.59 -7.28 22.54
N GLU A 331 26.10 -7.73 21.38
CA GLU A 331 26.58 -7.24 20.10
C GLU A 331 26.28 -5.75 19.92
N ARG A 332 27.27 -5.01 19.43
CA ARG A 332 27.12 -3.59 19.09
C ARG A 332 27.34 -3.36 17.60
N ASN A 333 26.67 -2.34 17.06
CA ASN A 333 26.94 -1.87 15.71
C ASN A 333 28.23 -1.01 15.68
N ARG A 334 28.63 -0.55 14.49
CA ARG A 334 29.83 0.29 14.31
C ARG A 334 29.77 1.62 15.07
N GLN A 335 28.57 2.08 15.45
CA GLN A 335 28.33 3.31 16.21
C GLN A 335 28.27 3.04 17.74
N GLY A 336 28.61 1.84 18.19
CA GLY A 336 28.58 1.46 19.61
C GLY A 336 27.19 1.16 20.17
N GLN A 337 26.12 1.27 19.37
CA GLN A 337 24.75 1.01 19.81
C GLN A 337 24.48 -0.50 19.85
N LEU A 338 23.60 -0.94 20.76
CA LEU A 338 23.16 -2.32 20.85
C LEU A 338 22.46 -2.76 19.56
N LYS A 339 22.84 -3.94 19.08
CA LYS A 339 22.31 -4.50 17.85
C LYS A 339 21.05 -5.31 18.13
N LEU A 340 19.96 -5.00 17.45
CA LEU A 340 18.71 -5.73 17.58
C LEU A 340 18.84 -7.15 17.01
N ASN A 341 18.17 -8.08 17.66
CA ASN A 341 17.93 -9.44 17.14
C ASN A 341 16.65 -9.44 16.31
N ASP A 342 16.72 -8.78 15.15
CA ASP A 342 15.61 -8.59 14.25
C ASP A 342 15.75 -9.45 12.98
N TYR A 343 14.60 -9.74 12.39
CA TYR A 343 14.47 -10.36 11.07
C TYR A 343 13.37 -9.66 10.29
N SER A 344 13.34 -9.86 8.99
CA SER A 344 12.26 -9.37 8.12
C SER A 344 11.33 -10.52 7.79
N GLU A 345 10.06 -10.37 8.14
CA GLU A 345 8.99 -11.28 7.72
C GLU A 345 8.42 -10.76 6.40
N ALA A 346 8.46 -11.59 5.35
CA ALA A 346 7.89 -11.23 4.06
C ALA A 346 6.37 -11.20 4.17
N GLU A 347 5.76 -10.10 3.74
CA GLU A 347 4.33 -9.95 3.65
C GLU A 347 3.95 -9.37 2.30
N PHE A 348 2.97 -9.96 1.64
CA PHE A 348 2.41 -9.39 0.43
C PHE A 348 1.65 -8.11 0.75
N ARG A 349 2.01 -6.99 0.09
CA ARG A 349 1.44 -5.66 0.36
C ARG A 349 1.00 -4.94 -0.92
N PRO A 350 -0.31 -4.81 -1.17
CA PRO A 350 -0.84 -4.12 -2.36
C PRO A 350 -0.32 -2.69 -2.53
N ILE A 351 -0.01 -2.02 -1.40
CA ILE A 351 0.52 -0.66 -1.41
C ILE A 351 1.87 -0.53 -2.14
N ALA A 352 2.65 -1.61 -2.23
CA ALA A 352 3.93 -1.59 -2.95
C ALA A 352 3.72 -1.30 -4.45
N PHE A 353 2.71 -1.91 -5.05
CA PHE A 353 2.33 -1.63 -6.44
C PHE A 353 1.85 -0.20 -6.63
N LYS A 354 0.97 0.28 -5.74
CA LYS A 354 0.52 1.68 -5.79
C LYS A 354 1.69 2.65 -5.70
N SER A 355 2.61 2.42 -4.76
CA SER A 355 3.77 3.27 -4.55
C SER A 355 4.69 3.29 -5.78
N MET A 356 4.90 2.13 -6.42
CA MET A 356 5.71 2.01 -7.63
C MET A 356 5.07 2.76 -8.81
N VAL A 357 3.78 2.53 -9.08
CA VAL A 357 3.10 3.20 -10.21
C VAL A 357 3.00 4.70 -9.96
N ARG A 358 2.71 5.14 -8.72
CA ARG A 358 2.72 6.56 -8.34
C ARG A 358 4.10 7.20 -8.52
N TYR A 359 5.16 6.48 -8.14
CA TYR A 359 6.55 6.93 -8.32
C TYR A 359 6.87 7.18 -9.79
N TRP A 360 6.58 6.22 -10.68
CA TRP A 360 6.83 6.37 -12.11
C TRP A 360 5.92 7.40 -12.79
N PHE A 361 4.66 7.54 -12.32
CA PHE A 361 3.82 8.66 -12.75
C PHE A 361 4.52 10.01 -12.50
N ARG A 362 5.02 10.21 -11.29
CA ARG A 362 5.75 11.42 -10.91
C ARG A 362 7.01 11.59 -11.76
N ALA A 363 7.82 10.55 -11.88
CA ALA A 363 9.07 10.60 -12.63
C ALA A 363 8.86 10.99 -14.10
N PHE A 364 7.91 10.36 -14.78
CA PHE A 364 7.60 10.69 -16.18
C PHE A 364 6.95 12.06 -16.35
N SER A 365 6.05 12.45 -15.45
CA SER A 365 5.33 13.71 -15.53
C SER A 365 6.22 14.92 -15.24
N LEU A 366 7.19 14.80 -14.32
CA LEU A 366 8.17 15.87 -14.03
C LEU A 366 9.07 16.22 -15.21
N GLY A 367 9.25 15.32 -16.17
CA GLY A 367 9.98 15.59 -17.39
C GLY A 367 9.23 16.47 -18.40
N VAL A 368 7.91 16.66 -18.24
CA VAL A 368 7.06 17.34 -19.24
C VAL A 368 6.08 18.36 -18.64
N LEU A 369 5.90 18.37 -17.33
CA LEU A 369 5.01 19.30 -16.62
C LEU A 369 5.74 19.99 -15.46
N PRO A 370 5.39 21.26 -15.16
CA PRO A 370 5.89 21.94 -13.96
C PRO A 370 5.51 21.21 -12.67
N VAL A 371 6.35 21.32 -11.63
CA VAL A 371 6.19 20.64 -10.33
C VAL A 371 4.80 20.83 -9.74
N GLU A 372 4.27 22.06 -9.72
CA GLU A 372 2.94 22.37 -9.19
C GLU A 372 1.82 21.61 -9.91
N ARG A 373 1.95 21.42 -11.22
CA ARG A 373 0.98 20.65 -12.01
C ARG A 373 1.08 19.16 -11.69
N VAL A 374 2.30 18.63 -11.56
CA VAL A 374 2.52 17.23 -11.18
C VAL A 374 1.95 16.96 -9.79
N LYS A 375 2.21 17.83 -8.78
CA LYS A 375 1.64 17.72 -7.43
C LYS A 375 0.12 17.68 -7.46
N THR A 376 -0.49 18.58 -8.21
CA THR A 376 -1.95 18.66 -8.34
C THR A 376 -2.54 17.38 -8.93
N TRP A 377 -1.98 16.88 -10.02
CA TRP A 377 -2.49 15.69 -10.69
C TRP A 377 -2.16 14.41 -9.93
N GLU A 378 -1.00 14.35 -9.29
CA GLU A 378 -0.67 13.28 -8.38
C GLU A 378 -1.68 13.17 -7.23
N ALA A 379 -2.04 14.30 -6.61
CA ALA A 379 -3.05 14.35 -5.56
C ALA A 379 -4.44 13.93 -6.06
N ARG A 380 -4.85 14.37 -7.26
CA ARG A 380 -6.13 13.98 -7.86
C ARG A 380 -6.21 12.50 -8.17
N LEU A 381 -5.16 11.92 -8.76
CA LEU A 381 -5.13 10.52 -9.16
C LEU A 381 -4.96 9.58 -7.98
N TRP A 382 -4.01 9.85 -7.09
CA TRP A 382 -3.59 8.91 -6.05
C TRP A 382 -4.13 9.24 -4.65
N GLY A 383 -4.63 10.45 -4.47
CA GLY A 383 -5.07 10.98 -3.19
C GLY A 383 -3.95 11.71 -2.44
N ALA A 384 -4.36 12.62 -1.56
CA ALA A 384 -3.50 13.38 -0.66
C ALA A 384 -4.15 13.53 0.71
N ILE A 385 -3.33 13.76 1.73
CA ILE A 385 -3.79 14.01 3.11
C ILE A 385 -4.05 15.51 3.29
N ASP A 386 -3.17 16.33 2.75
CA ASP A 386 -3.26 17.79 2.80
C ASP A 386 -2.94 18.39 1.40
N PRO A 387 -3.88 19.12 0.79
CA PRO A 387 -5.30 19.12 1.12
C PRO A 387 -5.95 17.76 0.90
N LYS A 388 -6.92 17.41 1.73
CA LYS A 388 -7.56 16.10 1.69
C LYS A 388 -8.19 15.79 0.35
N ASN A 389 -7.67 14.78 -0.34
CA ASN A 389 -8.18 14.30 -1.63
C ASN A 389 -8.31 12.78 -1.62
N TYR A 390 -9.44 12.26 -2.09
CA TYR A 390 -9.71 10.81 -2.09
C TYR A 390 -8.93 10.04 -3.16
N GLY A 391 -8.44 10.72 -4.19
CA GLY A 391 -7.85 10.07 -5.35
C GLY A 391 -8.91 9.41 -6.27
N TRP A 392 -8.64 9.45 -7.56
CA TRP A 392 -9.54 8.92 -8.60
C TRP A 392 -9.26 7.45 -8.94
N VAL A 393 -8.06 6.98 -8.63
CA VAL A 393 -7.62 5.62 -8.90
C VAL A 393 -7.54 4.82 -7.62
N LYS A 394 -8.11 3.62 -7.65
CA LYS A 394 -8.00 2.60 -6.62
C LYS A 394 -7.08 1.50 -7.11
N VAL A 395 -6.10 1.13 -6.30
CA VAL A 395 -5.20 0.02 -6.54
C VAL A 395 -5.51 -1.10 -5.56
N ASP A 396 -5.59 -2.31 -6.06
CA ASP A 396 -5.73 -3.53 -5.28
C ASP A 396 -4.80 -4.60 -5.86
N ALA A 397 -4.28 -5.45 -5.01
CA ALA A 397 -3.56 -6.63 -5.43
C ALA A 397 -3.88 -7.77 -4.45
N VAL A 398 -4.01 -8.95 -4.98
CA VAL A 398 -4.36 -10.15 -4.21
C VAL A 398 -3.35 -11.23 -4.51
N GLU A 399 -2.82 -11.83 -3.48
CA GLU A 399 -1.91 -12.96 -3.59
C GLU A 399 -2.69 -14.27 -3.84
N THR A 400 -2.15 -15.13 -4.69
CA THR A 400 -2.62 -16.50 -4.97
C THR A 400 -1.51 -17.49 -4.58
N PRO A 401 -1.32 -17.77 -3.27
CA PRO A 401 -0.17 -18.54 -2.77
C PRO A 401 -0.09 -19.96 -3.31
N GLU A 402 -1.24 -20.55 -3.66
CA GLU A 402 -1.36 -21.89 -4.26
C GLU A 402 -0.74 -22.00 -5.65
N GLU A 403 -0.47 -20.87 -6.30
CA GLU A 403 0.13 -20.83 -7.63
C GLU A 403 1.65 -20.62 -7.60
N ARG A 404 2.26 -20.59 -6.42
CA ARG A 404 3.72 -20.44 -6.28
C ARG A 404 4.46 -21.70 -6.70
N GLU A 405 5.50 -21.50 -7.49
CA GLU A 405 6.41 -22.58 -7.89
C GLU A 405 7.68 -22.61 -7.04
N LYS A 406 8.12 -21.47 -6.51
CA LYS A 406 9.34 -21.32 -5.71
C LYS A 406 9.08 -20.55 -4.41
N ASP A 407 9.84 -20.85 -3.36
CA ASP A 407 9.70 -20.23 -2.04
C ASP A 407 9.91 -18.70 -2.03
N HIS A 408 10.67 -18.17 -2.98
CA HIS A 408 10.98 -16.75 -3.10
C HIS A 408 10.11 -16.00 -4.11
N GLU A 409 9.05 -16.65 -4.58
CA GLU A 409 8.03 -16.04 -5.45
C GLU A 409 6.83 -15.54 -4.66
N GLN A 410 6.22 -14.47 -5.16
CA GLN A 410 4.91 -13.98 -4.75
C GLN A 410 4.05 -13.85 -6.01
N VAL A 411 3.03 -14.69 -6.11
CA VAL A 411 2.15 -14.76 -7.28
C VAL A 411 0.82 -14.11 -6.94
N GLY A 412 0.22 -13.43 -7.90
CA GLY A 412 -1.09 -12.83 -7.67
C GLY A 412 -1.66 -12.03 -8.84
N ILE A 413 -2.69 -11.27 -8.52
CA ILE A 413 -3.43 -10.43 -9.46
C ILE A 413 -3.38 -8.98 -9.00
N PHE A 414 -2.83 -8.11 -9.83
CA PHE A 414 -2.88 -6.66 -9.69
C PHE A 414 -4.11 -6.10 -10.41
N ARG A 415 -4.80 -5.15 -9.79
CA ARG A 415 -6.03 -4.55 -10.31
C ARG A 415 -6.08 -3.06 -10.09
N MET A 416 -6.65 -2.35 -11.05
CA MET A 416 -6.99 -0.94 -10.91
C MET A 416 -8.46 -0.69 -11.22
N ALA A 417 -9.07 0.21 -10.46
CA ALA A 417 -10.47 0.58 -10.62
C ALA A 417 -10.64 2.09 -10.42
N TYR A 418 -11.71 2.65 -10.96
CA TYR A 418 -12.09 4.02 -10.61
C TYR A 418 -12.61 4.08 -9.19
N SER A 419 -12.20 5.10 -8.45
CA SER A 419 -12.83 5.43 -7.18
C SER A 419 -14.17 6.14 -7.44
N PRO A 420 -15.09 6.17 -6.45
CA PRO A 420 -16.32 6.94 -6.58
C PRO A 420 -16.13 8.46 -6.79
N ALA A 421 -14.92 8.97 -6.52
CA ALA A 421 -14.56 10.37 -6.74
C ALA A 421 -14.10 10.67 -8.17
N ALA A 422 -13.85 9.64 -8.99
CA ALA A 422 -13.38 9.83 -10.36
C ALA A 422 -14.50 10.39 -11.25
N PRO A 423 -14.30 11.55 -11.91
CA PRO A 423 -15.30 12.10 -12.82
C PRO A 423 -15.46 11.22 -14.06
N LEU A 424 -16.70 10.99 -14.46
CA LEU A 424 -17.01 10.08 -15.59
C LEU A 424 -16.39 10.52 -16.92
N ASN A 425 -16.30 11.83 -17.15
CA ASN A 425 -15.69 12.39 -18.36
C ASN A 425 -14.17 12.14 -18.46
N HIS A 426 -13.50 11.81 -17.36
CA HIS A 426 -12.07 11.50 -17.34
C HIS A 426 -11.79 9.99 -17.35
N HIS A 427 -12.78 9.11 -17.29
CA HIS A 427 -12.56 7.66 -17.17
C HIS A 427 -11.67 7.12 -18.30
N CYS A 428 -11.95 7.50 -19.56
CA CYS A 428 -11.17 7.02 -20.70
C CYS A 428 -9.70 7.47 -20.63
N ALA A 429 -9.46 8.74 -20.36
CA ALA A 429 -8.10 9.28 -20.22
C ALA A 429 -7.34 8.64 -19.04
N ILE A 430 -8.01 8.45 -17.89
CA ILE A 430 -7.42 7.77 -16.72
C ILE A 430 -7.05 6.32 -17.06
N ALA A 431 -7.93 5.56 -17.71
CA ALA A 431 -7.65 4.17 -18.05
C ALA A 431 -6.45 4.06 -18.99
N LYS A 432 -6.42 4.85 -20.07
CA LYS A 432 -5.29 4.89 -21.02
C LYS A 432 -3.99 5.30 -20.33
N LEU A 433 -4.03 6.34 -19.49
CA LEU A 433 -2.87 6.82 -18.74
C LEU A 433 -2.31 5.70 -17.84
N MET A 434 -3.18 5.05 -17.05
CA MET A 434 -2.78 4.02 -16.10
C MET A 434 -2.30 2.74 -16.78
N GLU A 435 -2.93 2.31 -17.88
CA GLU A 435 -2.48 1.15 -18.65
C GLU A 435 -1.06 1.35 -19.17
N ASN A 436 -0.80 2.48 -19.84
CA ASN A 436 0.52 2.76 -20.40
C ASN A 436 1.57 2.99 -19.30
N LEU A 437 1.20 3.69 -18.22
CA LEU A 437 2.06 3.88 -17.07
C LEU A 437 2.43 2.54 -16.39
N CYS A 438 1.48 1.63 -16.20
CA CYS A 438 1.76 0.31 -15.63
C CYS A 438 2.66 -0.50 -16.55
N TRP A 439 2.44 -0.46 -17.87
CA TRP A 439 3.31 -1.15 -18.81
C TRP A 439 4.76 -0.65 -18.72
N LEU A 440 4.95 0.67 -18.71
CA LEU A 440 6.26 1.30 -18.57
C LEU A 440 6.91 0.96 -17.23
N ALA A 441 6.18 1.19 -16.12
CA ALA A 441 6.69 0.99 -14.77
C ALA A 441 7.14 -0.46 -14.53
N PHE A 442 6.36 -1.43 -15.02
CA PHE A 442 6.64 -2.86 -14.86
C PHE A 442 7.80 -3.37 -15.74
N ARG A 443 8.34 -2.53 -16.61
CA ARG A 443 9.51 -2.80 -17.45
C ARG A 443 10.77 -2.04 -17.01
N LEU A 444 10.68 -1.24 -15.94
CA LEU A 444 11.80 -0.40 -15.47
C LEU A 444 12.41 -0.90 -14.15
N GLY A 445 11.78 -1.85 -13.48
CA GLY A 445 12.28 -2.42 -12.23
C GLY A 445 11.30 -3.41 -11.61
N GLY A 446 11.67 -3.94 -10.45
CA GLY A 446 10.82 -4.83 -9.65
C GLY A 446 9.82 -4.07 -8.79
N VAL A 447 9.16 -4.78 -7.88
CA VAL A 447 8.21 -4.25 -6.90
C VAL A 447 8.68 -4.56 -5.49
N GLY A 448 8.44 -3.64 -4.57
CA GLY A 448 8.74 -3.85 -3.15
C GLY A 448 10.19 -3.63 -2.79
N GLN A 449 10.70 -4.46 -1.89
CA GLN A 449 12.07 -4.35 -1.40
C GLN A 449 13.05 -4.79 -2.49
N GLY A 450 14.04 -3.97 -2.76
CA GLY A 450 15.02 -4.27 -3.80
C GLY A 450 14.59 -3.93 -5.23
N ALA A 451 13.44 -3.27 -5.43
CA ALA A 451 12.86 -2.95 -6.74
C ALA A 451 13.81 -2.27 -7.75
N ARG A 452 14.84 -1.56 -7.27
CA ARG A 452 15.83 -0.88 -8.13
C ARG A 452 16.91 -1.79 -8.67
N ARG A 453 16.94 -3.04 -8.27
CA ARG A 453 17.93 -4.04 -8.70
C ARG A 453 17.24 -5.28 -9.21
N PRO A 454 17.76 -5.92 -10.25
CA PRO A 454 17.29 -7.23 -10.68
C PRO A 454 17.53 -8.27 -9.58
N TYR A 455 16.83 -9.38 -9.68
CA TYR A 455 17.09 -10.54 -8.84
C TYR A 455 18.54 -11.04 -9.02
N TYR A 456 19.24 -11.32 -7.92
CA TYR A 456 20.54 -11.98 -7.93
C TYR A 456 20.85 -12.63 -6.58
N GLU A 457 21.68 -13.67 -6.60
CA GLU A 457 22.13 -14.36 -5.41
C GLU A 457 23.55 -13.89 -4.99
N ARG A 458 23.74 -13.72 -3.70
CA ARG A 458 25.02 -13.32 -3.14
C ARG A 458 25.82 -14.55 -2.69
N ASN A 459 27.14 -14.56 -2.94
CA ASN A 459 28.05 -15.67 -2.55
C ASN A 459 27.92 -16.05 -1.09
N SER A 460 28.09 -17.35 -0.78
CA SER A 460 28.35 -18.00 0.52
C SER A 460 27.23 -18.11 1.54
N ASN A 461 26.13 -17.45 1.39
CA ASN A 461 24.89 -17.72 2.13
C ASN A 461 23.80 -17.16 1.22
N PRO A 462 22.87 -17.95 0.69
CA PRO A 462 21.99 -17.52 -0.37
C PRO A 462 21.05 -16.41 0.14
N ARG A 463 21.59 -15.21 0.27
CA ARG A 463 20.81 -13.99 0.49
C ARG A 463 20.41 -13.47 -0.88
N ILE A 464 19.20 -13.78 -1.23
CA ILE A 464 18.50 -13.20 -2.36
C ILE A 464 18.52 -11.67 -2.23
N ARG A 465 18.84 -11.00 -3.33
CA ARG A 465 18.85 -9.54 -3.46
C ARG A 465 18.10 -9.13 -4.71
N GLY A 466 17.55 -7.92 -4.64
CA GLY A 466 16.79 -7.37 -5.75
C GLY A 466 15.39 -7.96 -5.87
N SER A 467 14.69 -7.56 -6.91
CA SER A 467 13.32 -8.00 -7.19
C SER A 467 13.10 -7.97 -8.70
N CYS A 468 12.52 -9.01 -9.24
CA CYS A 468 12.09 -9.11 -10.62
C CYS A 468 10.56 -9.19 -10.68
N LEU A 469 9.95 -8.48 -11.62
CA LEU A 469 8.51 -8.56 -11.87
C LEU A 469 8.29 -9.20 -13.23
N ILE A 470 7.64 -10.35 -13.22
CA ILE A 470 7.29 -11.14 -14.41
C ILE A 470 5.77 -11.02 -14.61
N LEU A 471 5.36 -10.78 -15.84
CA LEU A 471 3.95 -10.75 -16.23
C LEU A 471 3.63 -12.00 -17.06
N PRO A 472 3.06 -13.03 -16.44
CA PRO A 472 2.66 -14.22 -17.18
C PRO A 472 1.44 -13.91 -18.05
N GLY A 473 1.48 -14.28 -19.33
CA GLY A 473 0.40 -14.09 -20.27
C GLY A 473 0.89 -13.86 -21.69
N GLU A 474 0.02 -14.12 -22.66
CA GLU A 474 0.29 -13.96 -24.08
C GLU A 474 -0.41 -12.73 -24.69
N ASP A 475 -1.14 -11.97 -23.87
CA ASP A 475 -1.79 -10.74 -24.36
C ASP A 475 -0.74 -9.64 -24.66
N GLY A 476 -1.13 -8.69 -25.49
CA GLY A 476 -0.22 -7.61 -25.93
C GLY A 476 0.30 -6.69 -24.81
N PHE A 477 -0.28 -6.77 -23.60
CA PHE A 477 0.22 -6.07 -22.41
C PHE A 477 1.33 -6.88 -21.72
N CYS A 478 1.13 -8.19 -21.56
CA CYS A 478 2.03 -9.08 -20.83
C CYS A 478 3.23 -9.49 -21.68
N LEU A 479 3.04 -9.65 -23.00
CA LEU A 479 4.07 -10.12 -23.90
C LEU A 479 5.31 -9.23 -23.88
N LEU A 480 6.45 -9.84 -23.58
CA LEU A 480 7.74 -9.18 -23.64
C LEU A 480 8.26 -9.22 -25.10
N PRO A 481 8.63 -8.07 -25.72
CA PRO A 481 9.22 -8.06 -27.05
C PRO A 481 10.46 -8.94 -27.15
N ALA A 482 10.55 -9.73 -28.20
CA ALA A 482 11.59 -10.77 -28.36
C ALA A 482 12.99 -10.20 -28.55
N THR A 483 13.11 -9.00 -29.14
CA THR A 483 14.39 -8.33 -29.39
C THR A 483 14.42 -6.94 -28.76
N LEU A 484 15.61 -6.44 -28.53
CA LEU A 484 15.80 -5.11 -27.94
C LEU A 484 15.27 -3.99 -28.85
N SER A 485 15.38 -4.13 -30.18
CA SER A 485 14.82 -3.17 -31.15
C SER A 485 13.29 -3.13 -31.10
N LEU A 486 12.62 -4.29 -31.00
CA LEU A 486 11.17 -4.34 -30.82
C LEU A 486 10.74 -3.77 -29.48
N PHE A 487 11.55 -4.00 -28.44
CA PHE A 487 11.32 -3.39 -27.13
C PHE A 487 11.43 -1.86 -27.18
N GLN A 488 12.43 -1.32 -27.86
CA GLN A 488 12.57 0.13 -28.04
C GLN A 488 11.31 0.72 -28.71
N SER A 489 10.86 0.11 -29.81
CA SER A 489 9.66 0.57 -30.50
C SER A 489 8.41 0.52 -29.62
N ALA A 490 8.22 -0.58 -28.87
CA ALA A 490 7.11 -0.73 -27.95
C ALA A 490 7.18 0.28 -26.81
N PHE A 491 8.37 0.51 -26.22
CA PHE A 491 8.57 1.46 -25.14
C PHE A 491 8.23 2.89 -25.58
N GLN A 492 8.76 3.31 -26.73
CA GLN A 492 8.49 4.63 -27.29
C GLN A 492 7.01 4.83 -27.62
N HIS A 493 6.35 3.79 -28.18
CA HIS A 493 4.92 3.83 -28.43
C HIS A 493 4.12 4.00 -27.13
N ARG A 494 4.40 3.21 -26.08
CA ARG A 494 3.72 3.29 -24.78
C ARG A 494 3.97 4.63 -24.08
N LEU A 495 5.16 5.17 -24.17
CA LEU A 495 5.51 6.48 -23.64
C LEU A 495 4.72 7.59 -24.35
N HIS A 496 4.64 7.53 -25.67
CA HIS A 496 3.83 8.46 -26.46
C HIS A 496 2.33 8.38 -26.09
N GLN A 497 1.78 7.18 -25.91
CA GLN A 497 0.39 7.00 -25.47
C GLN A 497 0.16 7.52 -24.04
N PHE A 498 1.15 7.37 -23.15
CA PHE A 498 1.13 7.99 -21.82
C PHE A 498 1.05 9.51 -21.91
N ASP A 499 1.90 10.13 -22.73
CA ASP A 499 1.94 11.58 -22.93
C ASP A 499 0.62 12.11 -23.53
N GLN A 500 0.05 11.41 -24.51
CA GLN A 500 -1.25 11.77 -25.08
C GLN A 500 -2.38 11.70 -24.03
N ALA A 501 -2.42 10.63 -23.24
CA ALA A 501 -3.43 10.49 -22.18
C ALA A 501 -3.24 11.54 -21.06
N LEU A 502 -2.00 11.89 -20.76
CA LEU A 502 -1.68 12.95 -19.79
C LEU A 502 -2.13 14.32 -20.34
N ALA A 503 -1.89 14.62 -21.62
CA ALA A 503 -2.34 15.86 -22.28
C ALA A 503 -3.88 15.95 -22.28
N GLU A 504 -4.57 14.84 -22.61
CA GLU A 504 -6.05 14.79 -22.57
C GLU A 504 -6.57 15.05 -21.15
N LEU A 505 -5.91 14.48 -20.13
CA LEU A 505 -6.32 14.61 -18.73
C LEU A 505 -6.07 16.02 -18.19
N THR A 506 -4.92 16.61 -18.52
CA THR A 506 -4.48 17.91 -17.99
C THR A 506 -5.03 19.10 -18.79
N ALA A 507 -5.53 18.85 -20.01
CA ALA A 507 -5.85 19.86 -21.03
C ALA A 507 -4.65 20.77 -21.38
N GLU A 508 -3.42 20.22 -21.32
CA GLU A 508 -2.19 20.92 -21.67
C GLU A 508 -1.47 20.19 -22.80
N PRO A 509 -0.86 20.90 -23.74
CA PRO A 509 -0.04 20.28 -24.77
C PRO A 509 1.22 19.68 -24.12
N ILE A 510 1.48 18.42 -24.39
CA ILE A 510 2.68 17.71 -23.91
C ILE A 510 3.50 17.31 -25.12
N ASP A 511 4.72 17.83 -25.20
CA ASP A 511 5.72 17.43 -26.18
C ASP A 511 7.00 16.98 -25.48
N ARG A 512 7.24 15.67 -25.42
CA ARG A 512 8.44 15.11 -24.80
C ARG A 512 9.72 15.43 -25.58
N ARG A 513 9.66 15.94 -26.80
CA ARG A 513 10.83 16.45 -27.50
C ARG A 513 11.36 17.74 -26.89
N SER A 514 10.48 18.48 -26.20
CA SER A 514 10.81 19.67 -25.41
C SER A 514 10.92 19.31 -23.93
N ILE A 515 11.72 18.32 -23.58
CA ILE A 515 11.89 17.86 -22.20
C ILE A 515 12.33 19.03 -21.32
N LEU A 516 11.59 19.25 -20.23
CA LEU A 516 11.96 20.25 -19.25
C LEU A 516 13.29 19.85 -18.59
N SER A 517 14.24 20.75 -18.57
CA SER A 517 15.31 20.66 -17.58
C SER A 517 14.65 20.94 -16.23
N VAL A 518 14.48 19.94 -15.39
CA VAL A 518 13.99 20.15 -14.03
C VAL A 518 15.11 20.82 -13.24
N THR A 519 15.23 22.11 -13.43
CA THR A 519 16.19 22.96 -12.72
C THR A 519 15.81 23.17 -11.24
N GLN A 520 14.62 22.71 -10.81
CA GLN A 520 14.11 22.89 -9.46
C GLN A 520 14.62 21.85 -8.47
N VAL A 521 15.22 20.75 -8.95
CA VAL A 521 15.86 19.78 -8.08
C VAL A 521 17.34 19.91 -8.33
N SER A 522 18.04 20.53 -7.39
CA SER A 522 19.50 20.73 -7.49
C SER A 522 20.21 19.39 -7.67
N ALA A 523 21.37 19.38 -8.28
CA ALA A 523 22.20 18.18 -8.48
C ALA A 523 22.52 17.45 -7.16
N ASP A 524 22.42 18.14 -6.04
CA ASP A 524 22.65 17.63 -4.69
C ASP A 524 21.37 17.02 -4.06
N GLN A 525 20.20 17.38 -4.58
CA GLN A 525 18.92 16.82 -4.18
C GLN A 525 18.40 15.94 -5.32
N TRP A 526 18.19 14.69 -5.03
CA TRP A 526 17.69 13.72 -5.99
C TRP A 526 16.33 14.09 -6.56
N ALA A 527 16.33 14.60 -7.79
CA ALA A 527 15.16 14.57 -8.62
C ALA A 527 15.17 13.29 -9.44
N GLU A 528 14.39 12.35 -9.02
CA GLU A 528 14.13 11.20 -9.85
C GLU A 528 13.05 11.58 -10.87
N ALA A 529 13.43 12.41 -11.84
CA ALA A 529 12.62 12.86 -12.95
C ALA A 529 13.17 12.31 -14.27
N VAL A 530 12.27 11.94 -15.18
CA VAL A 530 12.63 11.57 -16.55
C VAL A 530 12.69 12.85 -17.39
N ASP A 531 13.71 13.63 -17.11
CA ASP A 531 14.02 14.94 -17.70
C ASP A 531 15.27 14.90 -18.57
N ALA A 532 15.84 16.06 -18.89
CA ALA A 532 17.06 16.17 -19.69
C ALA A 532 18.29 15.49 -19.06
N ASP A 533 18.31 15.35 -17.72
CA ASP A 533 19.38 14.68 -16.96
C ASP A 533 19.12 13.18 -16.72
N CYS A 534 18.02 12.64 -17.24
CA CYS A 534 17.72 11.22 -17.16
C CYS A 534 17.99 10.52 -18.49
N GLN A 535 18.52 9.31 -18.41
CA GLN A 535 18.62 8.43 -19.58
C GLN A 535 18.09 7.04 -19.24
N ILE A 536 17.32 6.48 -20.16
CA ILE A 536 16.83 5.10 -20.09
C ILE A 536 17.41 4.36 -21.30
N TRP A 537 18.09 3.25 -21.03
CA TRP A 537 18.75 2.44 -22.06
C TRP A 537 18.24 1.00 -21.99
N GLY A 538 17.98 0.45 -23.15
CA GLY A 538 17.92 -0.99 -23.34
C GLY A 538 19.29 -1.49 -23.77
N VAL A 539 19.79 -2.53 -23.14
CA VAL A 539 21.13 -3.05 -23.33
C VAL A 539 21.15 -4.57 -23.33
N SER A 540 22.00 -5.16 -24.18
CA SER A 540 22.24 -6.60 -24.15
C SER A 540 23.71 -6.89 -23.93
N GLY A 541 24.00 -7.99 -23.24
CA GLY A 541 25.35 -8.42 -22.92
C GLY A 541 25.35 -9.82 -22.31
N THR A 542 26.53 -10.38 -22.12
CA THR A 542 26.67 -11.70 -21.51
C THR A 542 26.58 -11.57 -19.99
N ASN A 543 25.56 -12.17 -19.40
CA ASN A 543 25.43 -12.22 -17.96
C ASN A 543 26.60 -12.96 -17.32
N GLY A 544 27.13 -12.40 -16.23
CA GLY A 544 28.08 -13.07 -15.38
C GLY A 544 27.44 -14.31 -14.72
N LYS A 545 28.25 -15.18 -14.12
CA LYS A 545 27.79 -16.43 -13.51
C LYS A 545 26.74 -16.24 -12.41
N ARG A 546 26.58 -15.05 -11.84
CA ARG A 546 25.76 -14.77 -10.65
C ARG A 546 25.03 -13.44 -10.65
N LYS A 547 25.27 -12.59 -11.61
CA LYS A 547 24.66 -11.27 -11.71
C LYS A 547 24.34 -10.93 -13.15
N PRO A 548 23.20 -10.26 -13.39
CA PRO A 548 22.95 -9.59 -14.66
C PRO A 548 24.08 -8.62 -15.00
N TYR A 549 24.49 -8.56 -16.26
CA TYR A 549 25.72 -7.87 -16.64
C TYR A 549 25.74 -6.38 -16.31
N ALA A 550 24.63 -5.64 -16.49
CA ALA A 550 24.59 -4.23 -16.14
C ALA A 550 24.78 -3.98 -14.63
N LEU A 551 24.32 -4.93 -13.79
CA LEU A 551 24.57 -4.91 -12.35
C LEU A 551 26.03 -5.27 -12.03
N GLU A 552 26.65 -6.14 -12.80
CA GLU A 552 28.06 -6.49 -12.64
C GLU A 552 28.96 -5.27 -12.90
N ILE A 553 28.78 -4.58 -14.04
CA ILE A 553 29.46 -3.33 -14.37
C ILE A 553 29.26 -2.27 -13.27
N LEU A 554 28.03 -2.13 -12.77
CA LEU A 554 27.73 -1.20 -11.69
C LEU A 554 28.52 -1.52 -10.42
N HIS A 555 28.58 -2.80 -10.03
CA HIS A 555 29.30 -3.21 -8.83
C HIS A 555 30.82 -3.13 -8.98
N GLU A 556 31.36 -3.43 -10.14
CA GLU A 556 32.79 -3.27 -10.42
C GLU A 556 33.20 -1.80 -10.30
N TYR A 557 32.42 -0.91 -10.92
CA TYR A 557 32.68 0.52 -10.82
C TYR A 557 32.53 1.05 -9.39
N PHE A 558 31.52 0.60 -8.67
CA PHE A 558 31.36 0.92 -7.24
C PHE A 558 32.59 0.53 -6.41
N HIS A 559 33.19 -0.64 -6.66
CA HIS A 559 34.41 -1.07 -5.97
C HIS A 559 35.62 -0.22 -6.35
N GLN A 560 35.73 0.18 -7.61
CA GLN A 560 36.82 1.09 -8.08
C GLN A 560 36.73 2.48 -7.43
N LEU A 561 35.51 2.92 -7.04
CA LEU A 561 35.28 4.17 -6.32
C LEU A 561 35.45 4.03 -4.78
N ASN A 562 36.19 3.04 -4.28
CA ASN A 562 36.38 2.75 -2.86
C ASN A 562 35.10 2.31 -2.10
N GLY A 563 34.06 1.92 -2.80
CA GLY A 563 32.85 1.35 -2.24
C GLY A 563 32.17 2.25 -1.19
N ARG A 564 31.78 1.67 -0.07
CA ARG A 564 31.00 2.36 0.97
C ARG A 564 31.67 3.55 1.66
N ASN A 565 32.95 3.71 1.47
CA ASN A 565 33.74 4.77 2.11
C ASN A 565 33.89 6.03 1.25
N SER A 566 33.22 6.07 0.10
CA SER A 566 33.33 7.15 -0.88
C SER A 566 31.96 7.78 -1.18
N ASP A 567 31.90 9.10 -1.18
CA ASP A 567 30.71 9.85 -1.57
C ASP A 567 30.38 9.64 -3.07
N ALA A 568 31.39 9.48 -3.92
CA ALA A 568 31.18 9.14 -5.32
C ALA A 568 30.48 7.77 -5.47
N ALA A 569 30.89 6.77 -4.69
CA ALA A 569 30.23 5.46 -4.71
C ALA A 569 28.80 5.53 -4.13
N ARG A 570 28.56 6.38 -3.13
CA ARG A 570 27.20 6.65 -2.61
C ARG A 570 26.33 7.33 -3.68
N ASN A 571 26.89 8.30 -4.39
CA ASN A 571 26.23 8.97 -5.51
C ASN A 571 25.88 8.02 -6.66
N LEU A 572 26.62 6.94 -6.83
CA LEU A 572 26.37 5.93 -7.86
C LEU A 572 25.32 4.90 -7.41
N CYS A 573 25.45 4.36 -6.22
CA CYS A 573 24.68 3.18 -5.78
C CYS A 573 23.65 3.45 -4.68
N GLY A 574 23.64 4.65 -4.12
CA GLY A 574 22.92 4.95 -2.91
C GLY A 574 23.59 4.34 -1.67
N GLY A 575 23.03 4.57 -0.50
CA GLY A 575 23.52 4.02 0.76
C GLY A 575 23.33 4.95 1.94
N SER A 576 23.65 4.48 3.14
CA SER A 576 23.62 5.29 4.36
C SER A 576 24.97 5.97 4.60
N GLY A 577 24.95 7.26 4.89
CA GLY A 577 26.10 8.03 5.30
C GLY A 577 26.49 7.84 6.76
N ASN A 578 27.62 8.44 7.15
CA ASN A 578 28.08 8.42 8.54
C ASN A 578 27.10 9.17 9.47
N ASP A 579 26.40 10.16 8.94
CA ASP A 579 25.44 11.01 9.65
C ASP A 579 24.04 10.38 9.75
N GLY A 580 23.87 9.17 9.24
CA GLY A 580 22.60 8.45 9.26
C GLY A 580 21.67 8.77 8.09
N ASP A 581 22.02 9.70 7.22
CA ASP A 581 21.26 10.02 6.03
C ASP A 581 21.35 8.88 5.02
N THR A 582 20.20 8.50 4.49
CA THR A 582 20.09 7.43 3.51
C THR A 582 19.73 8.03 2.16
N ILE A 583 20.60 7.83 1.18
CA ILE A 583 20.38 8.26 -0.21
C ILE A 583 19.91 7.06 -1.04
N PRO A 584 18.79 7.17 -1.78
CA PRO A 584 18.35 6.11 -2.67
C PRO A 584 19.31 5.95 -3.85
N SER A 585 19.38 4.75 -4.43
CA SER A 585 20.16 4.55 -5.65
C SER A 585 19.53 5.26 -6.86
N PRO A 586 20.32 6.01 -7.65
CA PRO A 586 19.82 6.68 -8.85
C PRO A 586 19.57 5.77 -10.03
N ILE A 587 20.02 4.55 -9.91
CA ILE A 587 20.06 3.60 -11.00
C ILE A 587 19.03 2.51 -10.75
N TRP A 588 18.13 2.30 -11.71
CA TRP A 588 17.22 1.18 -11.76
C TRP A 588 17.66 0.22 -12.85
N ILE A 589 17.58 -1.07 -12.58
CA ILE A 589 17.92 -2.13 -13.54
C ILE A 589 16.81 -3.15 -13.51
N ALA A 590 16.15 -3.37 -14.65
CA ALA A 590 15.25 -4.49 -14.90
C ALA A 590 15.96 -5.51 -15.79
N ASP A 591 15.83 -6.79 -15.48
CA ASP A 591 16.44 -7.89 -16.22
C ASP A 591 15.36 -8.77 -16.86
N PHE A 592 15.52 -9.02 -18.16
CA PHE A 592 14.62 -9.82 -18.97
C PHE A 592 15.35 -11.00 -19.66
N GLU A 593 16.43 -11.47 -19.04
CA GLU A 593 17.29 -12.55 -19.52
C GLU A 593 18.02 -12.24 -20.84
N ARG A 594 17.29 -11.81 -21.88
CA ARG A 594 17.85 -11.49 -23.21
C ARG A 594 18.43 -10.10 -23.30
N TYR A 595 17.88 -9.18 -22.56
CA TYR A 595 18.31 -7.78 -22.47
C TYR A 595 17.89 -7.18 -21.13
N GLN A 596 18.51 -6.08 -20.79
CA GLN A 596 18.24 -5.34 -19.56
C GLN A 596 17.83 -3.91 -19.87
N VAL A 597 16.98 -3.35 -19.00
CA VAL A 597 16.61 -1.94 -19.08
C VAL A 597 17.22 -1.21 -17.90
N VAL A 598 18.00 -0.18 -18.20
CA VAL A 598 18.75 0.59 -17.20
C VAL A 598 18.31 2.04 -17.24
N THR A 599 17.76 2.52 -16.13
CA THR A 599 17.43 3.94 -15.93
C THR A 599 18.49 4.59 -15.05
N VAL A 600 19.01 5.71 -15.48
CA VAL A 600 20.01 6.50 -14.74
C VAL A 600 19.52 7.93 -14.60
N PHE A 601 19.12 8.32 -13.41
CA PHE A 601 18.79 9.68 -13.07
C PHE A 601 20.06 10.51 -12.83
N GLY A 602 20.08 11.77 -13.26
CA GLY A 602 21.24 12.65 -13.17
C GLY A 602 22.43 12.12 -13.97
N SER A 603 22.16 11.61 -15.16
CA SER A 603 23.11 10.92 -16.03
C SER A 603 24.20 11.79 -16.62
N THR A 604 24.06 13.12 -16.57
CA THR A 604 25.01 14.10 -17.12
C THR A 604 26.21 14.34 -16.20
N HIS A 605 26.14 13.88 -14.94
CA HIS A 605 27.18 14.08 -13.93
C HIS A 605 27.90 12.78 -13.57
N ASP A 606 29.22 12.88 -13.31
CA ASP A 606 29.95 11.75 -12.77
C ASP A 606 29.57 11.49 -11.30
N PRO A 607 29.57 10.25 -10.86
CA PRO A 607 30.02 9.02 -11.52
C PRO A 607 28.98 8.35 -12.44
N ARG A 608 27.76 8.86 -12.54
CA ARG A 608 26.66 8.24 -13.28
C ARG A 608 26.87 8.28 -14.78
N ARG A 609 27.42 9.40 -15.28
CA ARG A 609 27.80 9.54 -16.69
C ARG A 609 28.87 8.51 -17.09
N GLU A 610 29.89 8.31 -16.26
CA GLU A 610 30.92 7.32 -16.51
C GLU A 610 30.38 5.88 -16.46
N TYR A 611 29.45 5.58 -15.56
CA TYR A 611 28.75 4.29 -15.56
C TYR A 611 28.04 4.02 -16.90
N LEU A 612 27.32 5.01 -17.43
CA LEU A 612 26.64 4.87 -18.72
C LEU A 612 27.64 4.64 -19.87
N ARG A 613 28.77 5.36 -19.88
CA ARG A 613 29.80 5.16 -20.88
C ARG A 613 30.38 3.74 -20.85
N ARG A 614 30.60 3.20 -19.66
CA ARG A 614 31.06 1.81 -19.49
C ARG A 614 30.01 0.83 -19.97
N LEU A 615 28.78 1.03 -19.54
CA LEU A 615 27.66 0.19 -19.94
C LEU A 615 27.52 0.12 -21.47
N GLN A 616 27.59 1.25 -22.17
CA GLN A 616 27.49 1.31 -23.61
C GLN A 616 28.69 0.66 -24.31
N ARG A 617 29.92 0.88 -23.81
CA ARG A 617 31.13 0.30 -24.38
C ARG A 617 31.20 -1.22 -24.24
N GLU A 618 30.67 -1.76 -23.15
CA GLU A 618 30.74 -3.18 -22.83
C GLU A 618 29.50 -3.95 -23.33
N SER A 619 28.43 -3.25 -23.75
CA SER A 619 27.22 -3.85 -24.29
C SER A 619 27.46 -4.38 -25.72
N GLN A 620 26.84 -5.53 -26.05
CA GLN A 620 26.79 -6.05 -27.41
C GLN A 620 25.83 -5.21 -28.27
N GLU A 621 24.68 -4.85 -27.71
CA GLU A 621 23.72 -3.93 -28.32
C GLU A 621 23.26 -2.93 -27.25
N SER A 622 23.07 -1.68 -27.67
CA SER A 622 22.52 -0.65 -26.80
C SER A 622 21.62 0.31 -27.56
N PHE A 623 20.44 0.56 -27.04
CA PHE A 623 19.47 1.50 -27.60
C PHE A 623 19.00 2.48 -26.53
N ARG A 624 19.03 3.74 -26.86
CA ARG A 624 18.44 4.78 -26.01
C ARG A 624 16.92 4.75 -26.17
N LEU A 625 16.20 4.65 -25.04
CA LEU A 625 14.74 4.63 -25.00
C LEU A 625 14.18 6.04 -24.73
N VAL A 626 14.88 6.82 -23.87
CA VAL A 626 14.58 8.21 -23.51
C VAL A 626 15.89 9.01 -23.40
#